data_53e2d6a01819317b5bb90016b62f5114
#
_entry.id   53e2d6a01819317b5bb90016b62f5114
#
_cell.length_a   1.000
_cell.length_b   1.000
_cell.length_c   1.000
_cell.angle_alpha   90.00
_cell.angle_beta   90.00
_cell.angle_gamma   90.00
#
_symmetry.space_group_name_H-M   'P 1'
#
loop_
_entity.id
_entity.type
_entity.pdbx_description
1 polymer ?
#
loop_
_entity_poly.entity_id
_entity_poly.type
_entity_poly.pdbx_seq_one_letter_code
_entity_poly.pdbx_strand_id
1 'polypeptide(L)' 'SDAGTGAVFAWAAMYGAALNVLANTRLMADRERAEDMNRSVNKLMQEYRVRADRVYGDIFAKLSDK' A
#
# COMPACT_ATOMS: atom_id res chain seq x y z
N SER A 1 14.98 -5.05 12.68
CA SER A 1 15.08 -6.43 12.23
C SER A 1 14.86 -6.51 10.73
N ASP A 2 15.35 -7.58 10.14
CA ASP A 2 15.21 -7.80 8.69
C ASP A 2 13.74 -7.91 8.27
N ALA A 3 12.91 -8.54 9.10
CA ALA A 3 11.49 -8.66 8.84
C ALA A 3 10.79 -7.30 8.85
N GLY A 4 11.14 -6.45 9.81
CA GLY A 4 10.61 -5.08 9.88
C GLY A 4 11.04 -4.23 8.71
N THR A 5 12.30 -4.31 8.33
CA THR A 5 12.83 -3.59 7.17
C THR A 5 12.15 -4.05 5.88
N GLY A 6 11.97 -5.37 5.71
CA GLY A 6 11.29 -5.92 4.56
C GLY A 6 9.84 -5.46 4.46
N ALA A 7 9.14 -5.37 5.59
CA ALA A 7 7.76 -4.88 5.62
C ALA A 7 7.66 -3.42 5.17
N VAL A 8 8.61 -2.58 5.59
CA VAL A 8 8.65 -1.17 5.17
C VAL A 8 8.92 -1.05 3.67
N PHE A 9 9.85 -1.83 3.14
CA PHE A 9 10.13 -1.83 1.70
C PHE A 9 8.92 -2.30 0.89
N ALA A 10 8.23 -3.35 1.35
CA ALA A 10 7.03 -3.83 0.67
C ALA A 10 5.93 -2.77 0.66
N TRP A 11 5.77 -2.06 1.77
CA TRP A 11 4.81 -0.96 1.89
C TRP A 11 5.11 0.16 0.91
N ALA A 12 6.39 0.58 0.82
CA ALA A 12 6.81 1.61 -0.12
C ALA A 12 6.60 1.17 -1.57
N ALA A 13 6.89 -0.09 -1.90
CA ALA A 13 6.67 -0.64 -3.22
C ALA A 13 5.20 -0.63 -3.61
N MET A 14 4.30 -0.98 -2.69
CA MET A 14 2.86 -0.96 -2.93
C MET A 14 2.35 0.44 -3.19
N TYR A 15 2.79 1.42 -2.41
CA TYR A 15 2.41 2.82 -2.65
C TYR A 15 2.95 3.33 -3.97
N GLY A 16 4.18 3.00 -4.32
CA GLY A 16 4.77 3.36 -5.61
C GLY A 16 3.99 2.78 -6.77
N ALA A 17 3.60 1.51 -6.67
CA ALA A 17 2.79 0.84 -7.69
C ALA A 17 1.41 1.49 -7.81
N ALA A 18 0.77 1.83 -6.70
CA ALA A 18 -0.52 2.50 -6.69
C ALA A 18 -0.44 3.87 -7.38
N LEU A 19 0.58 4.66 -7.08
CA LEU A 19 0.80 5.95 -7.72
C LEU A 19 1.00 5.81 -9.23
N ASN A 20 1.72 4.77 -9.65
CA ASN A 20 1.92 4.50 -11.08
C ASN A 20 0.60 4.18 -11.78
N VAL A 21 -0.26 3.36 -11.15
CA VAL A 21 -1.59 3.09 -11.71
C VAL A 21 -2.40 4.37 -11.84
N LEU A 22 -2.43 5.21 -10.79
CA LEU A 22 -3.18 6.46 -10.80
C LEU A 22 -2.66 7.43 -11.87
N ALA A 23 -1.34 7.49 -12.07
CA ALA A 23 -0.75 8.30 -13.11
C ALA A 23 -1.18 7.84 -14.50
N ASN A 24 -1.33 6.52 -14.70
CA ASN A 24 -1.76 5.96 -15.97
C ASN A 24 -3.27 6.12 -16.20
N THR A 25 -4.10 5.89 -15.18
CA THR A 25 -5.55 6.05 -15.31
C THR A 25 -5.94 7.49 -15.61
N ARG A 26 -5.15 8.44 -15.15
CA ARG A 26 -5.34 9.86 -15.42
C ARG A 26 -5.38 10.17 -16.92
N LEU A 27 -4.65 9.40 -17.72
CA LEU A 27 -4.51 9.60 -19.16
C LEU A 27 -5.52 8.79 -19.97
N MET A 28 -6.35 7.97 -19.34
CA MET A 28 -7.32 7.13 -20.02
C MET A 28 -8.48 7.96 -20.57
N ALA A 29 -8.88 7.68 -21.82
CA ALA A 29 -10.05 8.31 -22.43
C ALA A 29 -11.35 7.79 -21.81
N ASP A 30 -11.41 6.50 -21.49
CA ASP A 30 -12.56 5.88 -20.82
C ASP A 30 -12.52 6.20 -19.33
N ARG A 31 -13.23 7.27 -18.95
CA ARG A 31 -13.22 7.77 -17.59
C ARG A 31 -13.92 6.85 -16.60
N GLU A 32 -14.96 6.16 -17.03
CA GLU A 32 -15.68 5.21 -16.19
C GLU A 32 -14.77 4.06 -15.78
N ARG A 33 -14.06 3.50 -16.77
CA ARG A 33 -13.11 2.43 -16.50
C ARG A 33 -11.94 2.90 -15.63
N ALA A 34 -11.44 4.11 -15.89
CA ALA A 34 -10.37 4.69 -15.08
C ALA A 34 -10.79 4.85 -13.63
N GLU A 35 -11.99 5.33 -13.38
CA GLU A 35 -12.51 5.47 -12.02
C GLU A 35 -12.72 4.14 -11.33
N ASP A 36 -13.19 3.11 -12.05
CA ASP A 36 -13.31 1.76 -11.51
C ASP A 36 -11.95 1.22 -11.07
N MET A 37 -10.93 1.42 -11.90
CA MET A 37 -9.57 1.02 -11.58
C MET A 37 -9.04 1.77 -10.36
N ASN A 38 -9.29 3.07 -10.28
CA ASN A 38 -8.87 3.89 -9.15
C ASN A 38 -9.52 3.42 -7.85
N ARG A 39 -10.82 3.11 -7.87
CA ARG A 39 -11.52 2.59 -6.70
C ARG A 39 -10.95 1.25 -6.25
N SER A 40 -10.65 0.36 -7.21
CA SER A 40 -10.05 -0.94 -6.90
C SER A 40 -8.68 -0.79 -6.25
N VAL A 41 -7.85 0.09 -6.77
CA VAL A 41 -6.52 0.37 -6.22
C VAL A 41 -6.63 0.95 -4.81
N ASN A 42 -7.52 1.93 -4.62
CA ASN A 42 -7.71 2.54 -3.30
C ASN A 42 -8.18 1.53 -2.26
N LYS A 43 -9.12 0.66 -2.63
CA LYS A 43 -9.62 -0.39 -1.73
C LYS A 43 -8.50 -1.33 -1.34
N LEU A 44 -7.72 -1.77 -2.32
CA LEU A 44 -6.60 -2.67 -2.09
C LEU A 44 -5.55 -2.03 -1.18
N MET A 45 -5.25 -0.74 -1.40
CA MET A 45 -4.29 -0.01 -0.58
C MET A 45 -4.77 0.17 0.85
N GLN A 46 -6.06 0.42 1.06
CA GLN A 46 -6.64 0.52 2.39
C GLN A 46 -6.52 -0.80 3.15
N GLU A 47 -6.85 -1.91 2.50
CA GLU A 47 -6.72 -3.24 3.10
C GLU A 47 -5.26 -3.55 3.45
N TYR A 48 -4.35 -3.25 2.54
CA TYR A 48 -2.92 -3.45 2.76
C TYR A 48 -2.40 -2.59 3.91
N ARG A 49 -2.83 -1.32 3.97
CA ARG A 49 -2.41 -0.39 5.01
C ARG A 49 -2.78 -0.90 6.40
N VAL A 50 -3.98 -1.42 6.56
CA VAL A 50 -4.42 -1.98 7.85
C VAL A 50 -3.52 -3.14 8.27
N ARG A 51 -3.19 -4.03 7.34
CA ARG A 51 -2.29 -5.16 7.60
C ARG A 51 -0.87 -4.70 7.92
N ALA A 52 -0.36 -3.73 7.15
CA ALA A 52 0.98 -3.19 7.34
C ALA A 52 1.11 -2.51 8.71
N ASP A 53 0.11 -1.74 9.10
CA ASP A 53 0.10 -1.08 10.41
C ASP A 53 0.10 -2.10 11.55
N ARG A 54 -0.63 -3.20 11.40
CA ARG A 54 -0.66 -4.28 12.39
C ARG A 54 0.72 -4.93 12.53
N VAL A 55 1.35 -5.27 11.40
CA VAL A 55 2.68 -5.88 11.40
C VAL A 55 3.69 -4.93 12.01
N TYR A 56 3.66 -3.67 11.64
CA TYR A 56 4.55 -2.66 12.20
C TYR A 56 4.35 -2.54 13.71
N GLY A 57 3.09 -2.47 14.17
CA GLY A 57 2.78 -2.38 15.59
C GLY A 57 3.28 -3.58 16.38
N ASP A 58 3.13 -4.78 15.85
CA ASP A 58 3.60 -6.02 16.50
C ASP A 58 5.12 -6.02 16.61
N ILE A 59 5.81 -5.64 15.54
CA ILE A 59 7.29 -5.58 15.54
C ILE A 59 7.77 -4.50 16.49
N PHE A 60 7.13 -3.33 16.48
CA PHE A 60 7.48 -2.24 17.36
C PHE A 60 7.33 -2.66 18.84
N ALA A 61 6.23 -3.32 19.16
CA ALA A 61 5.98 -3.80 20.52
C ALA A 61 7.07 -4.77 20.97
N LYS A 62 7.47 -5.71 20.11
CA LYS A 62 8.53 -6.66 20.42
C LYS A 62 9.88 -6.00 20.65
N LEU A 63 10.24 -5.03 19.81
CA LEU A 63 11.52 -4.34 19.91
C LEU A 63 11.57 -3.37 21.07
N SER A 64 10.42 -2.84 21.50
CA SER A 64 10.32 -1.91 22.61
C SER A 64 10.22 -2.62 23.97
N ASP A 65 9.80 -3.87 23.97
CA ASP A 65 9.64 -4.68 25.18
C ASP A 65 10.95 -5.40 25.48
N LYS A 66 11.50 -5.16 26.63
CA LYS A 66 12.75 -5.79 27.07
C LYS A 66 12.50 -6.83 28.15
#